data_65cf8ea4f19ac2287fa24aebe0718361
#
_entry.id   65cf8ea4f19ac2287fa24aebe0718361
#
_cell.length_a   1.000
_cell.length_b   1.000
_cell.length_c   1.000
_cell.angle_alpha   90.00
_cell.angle_beta   90.00
_cell.angle_gamma   90.00
#
_symmetry.space_group_name_H-M   'P 1'
#
loop_
_entity.id
_entity.type
_entity.pdbx_description
1 polymer ?
#
loop_
_entity_poly.entity_id
_entity_poly.type
_entity_poly.pdbx_seq_one_letter_code
_entity_poly.pdbx_strand_id
1 'polypeptide(L)'
;LANENPITSVNVLARLYGNKVMCVADYKSPSFKKNTSYQRGKLMPLIHGATSRAIIMQITNRKLQDLINLENFKSDEDKNSFLKDLKSDRKKGYCFTEGQVDKGLIGFAVSISNKKLGIEASLSSIFDLDEFLLEHEPIIYANLTSYGLLVEKYINEIFEDIQKYHHETNSIR
;
A
#
# COMPACT_ATOMS: atom_id res chain seq x y z
N LEU A 1 12.58 2.88 -7.60
CA LEU A 1 12.34 2.03 -6.45
C LEU A 1 12.98 0.64 -6.62
N ALA A 2 12.64 -0.12 -7.68
CA ALA A 2 13.14 -1.49 -7.85
C ALA A 2 14.68 -1.59 -7.90
N ASN A 3 15.34 -0.63 -8.53
CA ASN A 3 16.80 -0.60 -8.67
C ASN A 3 17.52 -0.07 -7.43
N GLU A 4 16.81 0.47 -6.46
CA GLU A 4 17.36 1.06 -5.24
C GLU A 4 17.10 0.20 -4.01
N ASN A 5 16.26 -0.83 -4.14
CA ASN A 5 16.09 -1.82 -3.11
C ASN A 5 17.37 -2.69 -2.98
N PRO A 6 17.77 -3.05 -1.75
CA PRO A 6 19.00 -3.80 -1.52
C PRO A 6 18.96 -5.23 -2.08
N ILE A 7 17.77 -5.77 -2.30
CA ILE A 7 17.52 -7.10 -2.86
C ILE A 7 16.40 -7.04 -3.88
N THR A 8 16.26 -8.11 -4.68
CA THR A 8 15.24 -8.18 -5.73
C THR A 8 13.82 -8.15 -5.15
N SER A 9 12.90 -7.48 -5.84
CA SER A 9 11.56 -7.24 -5.32
C SER A 9 10.47 -7.24 -6.38
N VAL A 10 9.23 -7.40 -5.92
CA VAL A 10 8.04 -6.99 -6.65
C VAL A 10 7.50 -5.71 -6.01
N ASN A 11 7.40 -4.64 -6.79
CA ASN A 11 6.86 -3.36 -6.32
C ASN A 11 5.41 -3.25 -6.79
N VAL A 12 4.52 -2.84 -5.90
CA VAL A 12 3.08 -2.81 -6.14
C VAL A 12 2.52 -1.45 -5.75
N LEU A 13 1.78 -0.84 -6.67
CA LEU A 13 0.88 0.28 -6.39
C LEU A 13 -0.54 -0.29 -6.29
N ALA A 14 -1.17 -0.11 -5.16
CA ALA A 14 -2.53 -0.59 -4.91
C ALA A 14 -3.42 0.52 -4.36
N ARG A 15 -4.73 0.40 -4.56
CA ARG A 15 -5.72 1.34 -4.03
C ARG A 15 -6.91 0.62 -3.40
N LEU A 16 -7.61 1.32 -2.52
CA LEU A 16 -8.90 0.85 -2.03
C LEU A 16 -9.94 0.88 -3.17
N TYR A 17 -10.68 -0.20 -3.30
CA TYR A 17 -11.79 -0.36 -4.24
C TYR A 17 -12.95 -1.06 -3.54
N GLY A 18 -13.95 -0.28 -3.10
CA GLY A 18 -15.00 -0.78 -2.22
C GLY A 18 -14.43 -1.28 -0.89
N ASN A 19 -14.62 -2.56 -0.60
CA ASN A 19 -14.06 -3.25 0.57
C ASN A 19 -12.87 -4.18 0.20
N LYS A 20 -12.26 -3.99 -0.97
CA LYS A 20 -11.11 -4.77 -1.45
C LYS A 20 -9.95 -3.85 -1.79
N VAL A 21 -8.78 -4.44 -1.96
CA VAL A 21 -7.59 -3.74 -2.43
C VAL A 21 -7.30 -4.17 -3.86
N MET A 22 -7.26 -3.22 -4.77
CA MET A 22 -6.95 -3.49 -6.18
C MET A 22 -5.50 -3.14 -6.48
N CYS A 23 -4.77 -4.09 -7.03
CA CYS A 23 -3.44 -3.82 -7.60
C CYS A 23 -3.62 -3.00 -8.89
N VAL A 24 -3.16 -1.75 -8.87
CA VAL A 24 -3.25 -0.83 -10.02
C VAL A 24 -2.09 -1.05 -10.98
N ALA A 25 -0.90 -1.21 -10.41
CA ALA A 25 0.31 -1.49 -11.15
C ALA A 25 1.25 -2.35 -10.33
N ASP A 26 1.99 -3.20 -11.00
CA ASP A 26 3.08 -3.98 -10.43
C ASP A 26 4.30 -3.97 -11.33
N TYR A 27 5.45 -4.10 -10.72
CA TYR A 27 6.73 -4.30 -11.40
C TYR A 27 7.51 -5.39 -10.67
N LYS A 28 7.76 -6.49 -11.35
CA LYS A 28 8.56 -7.60 -10.86
C LYS A 28 9.99 -7.47 -11.40
N SER A 29 10.98 -7.42 -10.51
CA SER A 29 12.39 -7.47 -10.91
C SER A 29 12.68 -8.73 -11.71
N PRO A 30 13.45 -8.67 -12.82
CA PRO A 30 13.69 -9.84 -13.70
C PRO A 30 14.28 -11.05 -12.97
N SER A 31 15.10 -10.81 -11.95
CA SER A 31 15.75 -11.84 -11.13
C SER A 31 14.89 -12.36 -9.97
N PHE A 32 13.72 -11.77 -9.68
CA PHE A 32 12.83 -12.24 -8.63
C PHE A 32 12.15 -13.55 -9.05
N LYS A 33 12.44 -14.64 -8.37
CA LYS A 33 12.06 -16.00 -8.80
C LYS A 33 10.68 -16.44 -8.32
N LYS A 34 10.26 -16.01 -7.12
CA LYS A 34 8.99 -16.44 -6.53
C LYS A 34 7.77 -15.79 -7.22
N ASN A 35 6.62 -16.40 -7.08
CA ASN A 35 5.35 -15.84 -7.55
C ASN A 35 4.70 -15.06 -6.41
N THR A 36 3.99 -13.98 -6.76
CA THR A 36 3.18 -13.21 -5.82
C THR A 36 1.72 -13.19 -6.26
N SER A 37 0.82 -13.14 -5.28
CA SER A 37 -0.61 -12.98 -5.51
C SER A 37 -0.98 -11.58 -6.00
N TYR A 38 -0.13 -10.57 -5.79
CA TYR A 38 -0.34 -9.22 -6.30
C TYR A 38 -0.01 -9.13 -7.79
N GLN A 39 -1.05 -8.97 -8.59
CA GLN A 39 -0.97 -8.80 -10.05
C GLN A 39 -1.93 -7.69 -10.46
N ARG A 40 -1.57 -6.92 -11.47
CA ARG A 40 -2.38 -5.81 -11.99
C ARG A 40 -3.83 -6.24 -12.27
N GLY A 41 -4.77 -5.47 -11.74
CA GLY A 41 -6.22 -5.70 -11.86
C GLY A 41 -6.79 -6.72 -10.87
N LYS A 42 -5.95 -7.43 -10.11
CA LYS A 42 -6.42 -8.41 -9.12
C LYS A 42 -6.90 -7.72 -7.85
N LEU A 43 -8.03 -8.19 -7.34
CA LEU A 43 -8.61 -7.77 -6.07
C LEU A 43 -8.09 -8.66 -4.94
N MET A 44 -7.60 -8.03 -3.87
CA MET A 44 -7.05 -8.69 -2.69
C MET A 44 -7.90 -8.39 -1.45
N PRO A 45 -7.91 -9.29 -0.45
CA PRO A 45 -8.56 -9.04 0.83
C PRO A 45 -7.99 -7.81 1.53
N LEU A 46 -8.85 -7.09 2.26
CA LEU A 46 -8.49 -5.84 2.93
C LEU A 46 -7.60 -6.06 4.15
N ILE A 47 -7.80 -7.15 4.87
CA ILE A 47 -7.17 -7.39 6.18
C ILE A 47 -5.86 -8.20 6.13
N HIS A 48 -5.38 -8.57 4.94
CA HIS A 48 -4.18 -9.38 4.79
C HIS A 48 -3.06 -8.64 4.06
N GLY A 49 -1.85 -8.76 4.61
CA GLY A 49 -0.61 -8.26 4.03
C GLY A 49 -0.35 -6.77 4.23
N ALA A 50 0.92 -6.40 4.07
CA ALA A 50 1.40 -5.03 4.28
C ALA A 50 0.72 -4.02 3.35
N THR A 51 0.54 -4.35 2.07
CA THR A 51 -0.10 -3.52 1.06
C THR A 51 -1.50 -3.07 1.47
N SER A 52 -2.33 -4.00 1.93
CA SER A 52 -3.70 -3.72 2.39
C SER A 52 -3.70 -2.93 3.70
N ARG A 53 -2.86 -3.31 4.67
CA ARG A 53 -2.76 -2.61 5.96
C ARG A 53 -2.30 -1.16 5.80
N ALA A 54 -1.37 -0.87 4.87
CA ALA A 54 -0.92 0.48 4.60
C ALA A 54 -2.04 1.39 4.07
N ILE A 55 -2.96 0.86 3.27
CA ILE A 55 -4.17 1.59 2.86
C ILE A 55 -5.05 1.89 4.07
N ILE A 56 -5.33 0.88 4.90
CA ILE A 56 -6.20 1.02 6.08
C ILE A 56 -5.60 1.95 7.13
N MET A 57 -4.29 2.01 7.23
CA MET A 57 -3.56 2.82 8.20
C MET A 57 -3.96 4.30 8.17
N GLN A 58 -4.31 4.83 6.99
CA GLN A 58 -4.69 6.24 6.79
C GLN A 58 -6.20 6.52 6.85
N ILE A 59 -7.02 5.46 6.87
CA ILE A 59 -8.49 5.60 6.89
C ILE A 59 -8.95 6.08 8.28
N THR A 60 -10.00 6.90 8.30
CA THR A 60 -10.63 7.34 9.57
C THR A 60 -11.17 6.16 10.35
N ASN A 61 -11.22 6.28 11.67
CA ASN A 61 -11.69 5.19 12.53
C ASN A 61 -13.13 4.78 12.21
N ARG A 62 -14.01 5.70 11.82
CA ARG A 62 -15.39 5.40 11.41
C ARG A 62 -15.40 4.50 10.17
N LYS A 63 -14.74 4.93 9.10
CA LYS A 63 -14.64 4.15 7.85
C LYS A 63 -13.95 2.80 8.09
N LEU A 64 -12.95 2.77 8.96
CA LEU A 64 -12.26 1.54 9.36
C LEU A 64 -13.24 0.54 10.00
N GLN A 65 -14.09 0.97 10.94
CA GLN A 65 -15.07 0.09 11.58
C GLN A 65 -16.07 -0.48 10.56
N ASP A 66 -16.57 0.37 9.65
CA ASP A 66 -17.48 -0.06 8.59
C ASP A 66 -16.83 -1.16 7.72
N LEU A 67 -15.57 -0.97 7.31
CA LEU A 67 -14.83 -1.94 6.50
C LEU A 67 -14.52 -3.24 7.27
N ILE A 68 -14.09 -3.14 8.52
CA ILE A 68 -13.76 -4.30 9.36
C ILE A 68 -15.01 -5.16 9.62
N ASN A 69 -16.17 -4.55 9.78
CA ASN A 69 -17.42 -5.28 9.97
C ASN A 69 -17.86 -6.08 8.72
N LEU A 70 -17.33 -5.75 7.54
CA LEU A 70 -17.56 -6.51 6.31
C LEU A 70 -16.55 -7.65 6.10
N GLU A 71 -15.52 -7.73 6.93
CA GLU A 71 -14.48 -8.76 6.82
C GLU A 71 -14.75 -9.94 7.77
N ASN A 72 -14.43 -11.14 7.29
CA ASN A 72 -14.59 -12.37 8.06
C ASN A 72 -13.29 -12.70 8.81
N PHE A 73 -13.18 -12.26 10.05
CA PHE A 73 -12.12 -12.71 10.94
C PHE A 73 -12.41 -14.14 11.44
N LYS A 74 -11.37 -14.90 11.68
CA LYS A 74 -11.48 -16.27 12.17
C LYS A 74 -11.99 -16.32 13.62
N SER A 75 -11.62 -15.30 14.41
CA SER A 75 -12.03 -15.14 15.81
C SER A 75 -11.91 -13.66 16.24
N ASP A 76 -12.43 -13.34 17.42
CA ASP A 76 -12.25 -12.02 18.04
C ASP A 76 -10.78 -11.75 18.39
N GLU A 77 -10.01 -12.77 18.74
CA GLU A 77 -8.58 -12.67 18.99
C GLU A 77 -7.83 -12.26 17.71
N ASP A 78 -8.18 -12.82 16.57
CA ASP A 78 -7.60 -12.49 15.26
C ASP A 78 -7.89 -11.03 14.91
N LYS A 79 -9.15 -10.58 15.11
CA LYS A 79 -9.54 -9.18 14.94
C LYS A 79 -8.78 -8.23 15.86
N ASN A 80 -8.63 -8.58 17.13
CA ASN A 80 -7.92 -7.77 18.12
C ASN A 80 -6.41 -7.69 17.80
N SER A 81 -5.82 -8.81 17.36
CA SER A 81 -4.43 -8.85 16.90
C SER A 81 -4.21 -7.93 15.69
N PHE A 82 -5.09 -8.01 14.70
CA PHE A 82 -5.06 -7.12 13.53
C PHE A 82 -5.13 -5.63 13.92
N LEU A 83 -6.03 -5.25 14.83
CA LEU A 83 -6.17 -3.88 15.29
C LEU A 83 -4.95 -3.39 16.07
N LYS A 84 -4.32 -4.27 16.86
CA LYS A 84 -3.07 -3.99 17.58
C LYS A 84 -1.93 -3.74 16.61
N ASP A 85 -1.79 -4.58 15.59
CA ASP A 85 -0.78 -4.43 14.55
C ASP A 85 -0.97 -3.13 13.77
N LEU A 86 -2.20 -2.83 13.36
CA LEU A 86 -2.54 -1.59 12.68
C LEU A 86 -2.20 -0.34 13.51
N LYS A 87 -2.43 -0.39 14.82
CA LYS A 87 -2.03 0.70 15.74
C LYS A 87 -0.51 0.85 15.81
N SER A 88 0.23 -0.26 15.78
CA SER A 88 1.70 -0.25 15.72
C SER A 88 2.19 0.34 14.40
N ASP A 89 1.62 -0.08 13.28
CA ASP A 89 1.98 0.41 11.95
C ASP A 89 1.75 1.91 11.81
N ARG A 90 0.62 2.43 12.34
CA ARG A 90 0.34 3.87 12.38
C ARG A 90 1.41 4.67 13.14
N LYS A 91 2.02 4.09 14.17
CA LYS A 91 3.11 4.74 14.91
C LYS A 91 4.44 4.70 14.17
N LYS A 92 4.70 3.60 13.46
CA LYS A 92 5.92 3.41 12.67
C LYS A 92 5.89 4.20 11.36
N GLY A 93 4.70 4.43 10.78
CA GLY A 93 4.53 5.05 9.46
C GLY A 93 4.64 4.07 8.28
N TYR A 94 4.82 2.79 8.53
CA TYR A 94 4.88 1.73 7.52
C TYR A 94 4.31 0.41 8.06
N CYS A 95 3.92 -0.46 7.14
CA CYS A 95 3.48 -1.82 7.44
C CYS A 95 4.55 -2.83 7.02
N PHE A 96 4.75 -3.82 7.87
CA PHE A 96 5.57 -4.99 7.60
C PHE A 96 4.74 -6.24 7.86
N THR A 97 4.83 -7.23 6.96
CA THR A 97 4.20 -8.54 7.13
C THR A 97 5.05 -9.65 6.55
N GLU A 98 5.03 -10.80 7.21
CA GLU A 98 5.70 -12.01 6.77
C GLU A 98 4.67 -13.10 6.50
N GLY A 99 4.69 -13.70 5.30
CA GLY A 99 3.89 -14.88 4.94
C GLY A 99 2.37 -14.73 4.99
N GLN A 100 1.83 -13.51 5.20
CA GLN A 100 0.39 -13.32 5.38
C GLN A 100 -0.42 -13.48 4.09
N VAL A 101 0.17 -13.19 2.93
CA VAL A 101 -0.48 -13.34 1.62
C VAL A 101 0.12 -14.53 0.88
N ASP A 102 1.43 -14.50 0.70
CA ASP A 102 2.16 -15.54 -0.01
C ASP A 102 3.25 -16.12 0.94
N LYS A 103 3.22 -17.41 1.16
CA LYS A 103 4.18 -18.09 2.04
C LYS A 103 5.61 -17.91 1.53
N GLY A 104 6.54 -17.59 2.42
CA GLY A 104 7.95 -17.36 2.11
C GLY A 104 8.23 -16.02 1.46
N LEU A 105 7.24 -15.10 1.45
CA LEU A 105 7.43 -13.71 1.06
C LEU A 105 7.22 -12.77 2.24
N ILE A 106 7.92 -11.65 2.21
CA ILE A 106 7.72 -10.53 3.12
C ILE A 106 7.30 -9.30 2.34
N GLY A 107 6.49 -8.45 2.97
CA GLY A 107 6.02 -7.21 2.38
C GLY A 107 6.26 -6.02 3.28
N PHE A 108 6.76 -4.94 2.67
CA PHE A 108 6.81 -3.61 3.25
C PHE A 108 5.88 -2.69 2.47
N ALA A 109 5.18 -1.80 3.16
CA ALA A 109 4.28 -0.86 2.50
C ALA A 109 4.16 0.46 3.25
N VAL A 110 4.01 1.53 2.49
CA VAL A 110 3.65 2.88 2.97
C VAL A 110 2.32 3.30 2.36
N SER A 111 1.59 4.15 3.09
CA SER A 111 0.35 4.74 2.57
C SER A 111 0.63 5.87 1.59
N ILE A 112 -0.29 6.03 0.64
CA ILE A 112 -0.39 7.15 -0.29
C ILE A 112 -1.80 7.69 -0.19
N SER A 113 -1.96 9.00 0.02
CA SER A 113 -3.29 9.60 0.16
C SER A 113 -3.44 10.91 -0.59
N ASN A 114 -4.64 11.13 -1.10
CA ASN A 114 -5.09 12.45 -1.49
C ASN A 114 -6.55 12.63 -1.05
N LYS A 115 -6.76 13.39 0.01
CA LYS A 115 -8.10 13.60 0.58
C LYS A 115 -9.04 14.34 -0.35
N LYS A 116 -8.53 15.27 -1.18
CA LYS A 116 -9.33 16.05 -2.13
C LYS A 116 -9.91 15.16 -3.23
N LEU A 117 -9.15 14.16 -3.65
CA LEU A 117 -9.56 13.19 -4.67
C LEU A 117 -10.15 11.90 -4.09
N GLY A 118 -10.20 11.75 -2.78
CA GLY A 118 -10.63 10.51 -2.13
C GLY A 118 -9.72 9.32 -2.48
N ILE A 119 -8.43 9.56 -2.70
CA ILE A 119 -7.46 8.51 -3.01
C ILE A 119 -6.94 7.92 -1.71
N GLU A 120 -7.14 6.63 -1.55
CA GLU A 120 -6.59 5.79 -0.49
C GLU A 120 -5.83 4.65 -1.16
N ALA A 121 -4.51 4.72 -1.12
CA ALA A 121 -3.60 3.85 -1.85
C ALA A 121 -2.40 3.46 -0.99
N SER A 122 -1.57 2.57 -1.50
CA SER A 122 -0.29 2.18 -0.92
C SER A 122 0.74 1.89 -2.00
N LEU A 123 1.99 2.16 -1.67
CA LEU A 123 3.15 1.67 -2.39
C LEU A 123 3.80 0.59 -1.53
N SER A 124 4.10 -0.55 -2.11
CA SER A 124 4.71 -1.68 -1.41
C SER A 124 5.83 -2.33 -2.21
N SER A 125 6.75 -2.95 -1.48
CA SER A 125 7.78 -3.82 -2.01
C SER A 125 7.68 -5.18 -1.34
N ILE A 126 7.70 -6.24 -2.15
CA ILE A 126 7.60 -7.63 -1.73
C ILE A 126 8.92 -8.31 -2.04
N PHE A 127 9.47 -9.00 -1.06
CA PHE A 127 10.77 -9.63 -1.13
C PHE A 127 10.67 -11.12 -0.82
N ASP A 128 11.68 -11.87 -1.25
CA ASP A 128 11.91 -13.23 -0.80
C ASP A 128 12.40 -13.22 0.65
N LEU A 129 11.73 -13.99 1.52
CA LEU A 129 12.10 -14.10 2.93
C LEU A 129 13.52 -14.68 3.08
N ASP A 130 13.92 -15.60 2.20
CA ASP A 130 15.22 -16.26 2.27
C ASP A 130 16.39 -15.31 1.91
N GLU A 131 16.10 -14.23 1.16
CA GLU A 131 17.09 -13.21 0.78
C GLU A 131 17.09 -11.98 1.71
N PHE A 132 16.07 -11.85 2.59
CA PHE A 132 15.91 -10.68 3.45
C PHE A 132 16.80 -10.75 4.68
N LEU A 133 17.48 -9.63 4.99
CA LEU A 133 18.21 -9.40 6.22
C LEU A 133 17.64 -8.19 6.95
N LEU A 134 17.68 -8.19 8.27
CA LEU A 134 17.14 -7.09 9.09
C LEU A 134 17.80 -5.73 8.78
N GLU A 135 19.04 -5.72 8.35
CA GLU A 135 19.77 -4.52 7.93
C GLU A 135 19.19 -3.88 6.65
N HIS A 136 18.39 -4.61 5.88
CA HIS A 136 17.71 -4.07 4.69
C HIS A 136 16.50 -3.19 5.06
N GLU A 137 15.89 -3.38 6.24
CA GLU A 137 14.66 -2.71 6.63
C GLU A 137 14.73 -1.18 6.56
N PRO A 138 15.77 -0.50 7.12
CA PRO A 138 15.84 0.97 7.07
C PRO A 138 15.93 1.51 5.63
N ILE A 139 16.66 0.82 4.76
CA ILE A 139 16.84 1.22 3.36
C ILE A 139 15.52 1.06 2.59
N ILE A 140 14.85 -0.08 2.76
CA ILE A 140 13.55 -0.36 2.13
C ILE A 140 12.51 0.68 2.56
N TYR A 141 12.45 0.99 3.85
CA TYR A 141 11.53 1.98 4.39
C TYR A 141 11.82 3.39 3.84
N ALA A 142 13.08 3.81 3.82
CA ALA A 142 13.48 5.10 3.27
C ALA A 142 13.10 5.23 1.79
N ASN A 143 13.35 4.19 1.00
CA ASN A 143 12.99 4.15 -0.41
C ASN A 143 11.47 4.24 -0.60
N LEU A 144 10.70 3.39 0.07
CA LEU A 144 9.24 3.40 -0.02
C LEU A 144 8.65 4.76 0.38
N THR A 145 9.15 5.37 1.45
CA THR A 145 8.69 6.68 1.91
C THR A 145 8.99 7.76 0.88
N SER A 146 10.20 7.80 0.33
CA SER A 146 10.61 8.78 -0.67
C SER A 146 9.77 8.67 -1.95
N TYR A 147 9.58 7.45 -2.45
CA TYR A 147 8.74 7.23 -3.64
C TYR A 147 7.26 7.43 -3.37
N GLY A 148 6.77 7.10 -2.16
CA GLY A 148 5.39 7.39 -1.75
C GLY A 148 5.10 8.89 -1.79
N LEU A 149 5.97 9.70 -1.19
CA LEU A 149 5.88 11.16 -1.23
C LEU A 149 5.95 11.72 -2.66
N LEU A 150 6.80 11.14 -3.51
CA LEU A 150 6.89 11.53 -4.92
C LEU A 150 5.58 11.27 -5.66
N VAL A 151 4.95 10.11 -5.44
CA VAL A 151 3.65 9.77 -6.04
C VAL A 151 2.56 10.71 -5.54
N GLU A 152 2.51 11.02 -4.25
CA GLU A 152 1.56 12.00 -3.68
C GLU A 152 1.74 13.39 -4.30
N LYS A 153 2.98 13.83 -4.47
CA LYS A 153 3.30 15.10 -5.13
C LYS A 153 2.76 15.14 -6.55
N TYR A 154 3.03 14.12 -7.36
CA TYR A 154 2.52 14.03 -8.73
C TYR A 154 0.99 14.05 -8.81
N ILE A 155 0.32 13.34 -7.92
CA ILE A 155 -1.16 13.34 -7.84
C ILE A 155 -1.68 14.76 -7.56
N ASN A 156 -1.05 15.50 -6.66
CA ASN A 156 -1.42 16.86 -6.31
C ASN A 156 -1.21 17.83 -7.48
N GLU A 157 -0.06 17.76 -8.15
CA GLU A 157 0.28 18.60 -9.31
C GLU A 157 -0.73 18.41 -10.46
N ILE A 158 -1.00 17.16 -10.83
CA ILE A 158 -2.01 16.84 -11.88
C ILE A 158 -3.39 17.38 -11.50
N PHE A 159 -3.77 17.26 -10.24
CA PHE A 159 -5.07 17.77 -9.77
C PHE A 159 -5.16 19.29 -9.87
N GLU A 160 -4.12 20.02 -9.49
CA GLU A 160 -4.06 21.47 -9.59
C GLU A 160 -4.12 21.94 -11.05
N ASP A 161 -3.45 21.26 -11.96
CA ASP A 161 -3.48 21.58 -13.39
C ASP A 161 -4.87 21.35 -13.99
N ILE A 162 -5.55 20.27 -13.63
CA ILE A 162 -6.93 20.00 -14.06
C ILE A 162 -7.88 21.10 -13.54
N GLN A 163 -7.72 21.54 -12.30
CA GLN A 163 -8.54 22.61 -11.72
C GLN A 163 -8.34 23.94 -12.46
N LYS A 164 -7.10 24.32 -12.77
CA LYS A 164 -6.80 25.53 -13.55
C LYS A 164 -7.46 25.46 -14.92
N TYR A 165 -7.34 24.35 -15.62
CA TYR A 165 -7.94 24.15 -16.94
C TYR A 165 -9.47 24.32 -16.91
N HIS A 166 -10.15 23.78 -15.91
CA HIS A 166 -11.58 23.93 -15.74
C HIS A 166 -12.02 25.38 -15.43
N HIS A 167 -11.22 26.12 -14.66
CA HIS A 167 -11.49 27.54 -14.40
C HIS A 167 -11.34 28.40 -15.64
N GLU A 168 -10.31 28.19 -16.44
CA GLU A 168 -10.07 28.92 -17.68
C GLU A 168 -11.17 28.67 -18.72
N THR A 169 -11.59 27.41 -18.89
CA THR A 169 -12.66 27.06 -19.84
C THR A 169 -14.05 27.58 -19.44
N ASN A 170 -14.33 27.73 -18.14
CA ASN A 170 -15.58 28.30 -17.65
C ASN A 170 -15.60 29.83 -17.66
N SER A 171 -14.45 30.50 -17.76
CA SER A 171 -14.34 31.96 -17.84
C SER A 171 -14.53 32.49 -19.26
N ILE A 172 -14.60 31.62 -20.27
CA ILE A 172 -14.75 31.96 -21.69
C ILE A 172 -16.22 31.79 -22.17
N ARG A 173 -17.09 31.35 -21.29
CA ARG A 173 -18.57 31.27 -21.53
C ARG A 173 -19.30 32.40 -20.82
#